data_e28ceb7694628162ba4735e27ad6d821
#
_entry.id   e28ceb7694628162ba4735e27ad6d821
#
_cell.length_a   1.000
_cell.length_b   1.000
_cell.length_c   1.000
_cell.angle_alpha   90.00
_cell.angle_beta   90.00
_cell.angle_gamma   90.00
#
_symmetry.space_group_name_H-M   'P 1'
#
loop_
_entity.id
_entity.type
_entity.pdbx_description
1 polymer ?
#
loop_
_entity_poly.entity_id
_entity_poly.type
_entity_poly.pdbx_seq_one_letter_code
_entity_poly.pdbx_strand_id
1 'polypeptide(L)'
;EDGRGGRAQGQLTVTVDAEAPLRAPIARDDVVSVADLPSDSKPVSVPVLVNDEDPDGTTGALTISSDGSGVSVSGQNLSISPDARRRLVVYTVTDPDGLKASAVVTVPGTDLLAPRLDMTRIPVAMRAGSALTLDITDYVLVRDNSRSPVITDSATVKASGGIDSATLQDSSHIVLTAPDTASGRASVSFTVRDGSVDDESALSSTLTIPITIQPARNLPPRLTPTPILVGQGENVTVDLTQMVDDPDDQAKNSFDYRVAKVPGGIDVSLDGYTLTVSGKKDQPKGPVGAITVSVDDGSGAITADIPVTIVKSSKPLVTTTDARIKVNAGQTATVNLSEYTTNPFPDPLVVLDASVHVGQGTAAGDGNVLTVTPKAGFHGDMIVVYRVMDATNDPDRVVQGRVIVKVLDRPDAPQNVTATATGPGSAFVSFQEPAANGGTISGYTIIDSVSGKPYNTTNPGMEVTGLQNGVEHSFTVIAHNEAGDSDPSAPSAPAYVDAVPDQMAAPTVQGTDGGLIVSWADATTRGSAVHTYTVFVAPQAGGQPIAQSVSATAENTTTIRGLQNGASYLVSIQA
;
A
#
# COMPACT_ATOMS: atom_id res chain seq x y z
N GLU A 1 24.36 -5.23 13.76
CA GLU A 1 24.84 -5.64 12.43
C GLU A 1 23.63 -6.13 11.62
N ASP A 2 23.46 -5.66 10.40
CA ASP A 2 22.31 -5.98 9.53
C ASP A 2 22.54 -7.17 8.58
N GLY A 3 23.62 -7.93 8.80
CA GLY A 3 24.02 -9.06 7.94
C GLY A 3 24.57 -8.67 6.57
N ARG A 4 24.64 -7.36 6.26
CA ARG A 4 25.19 -6.81 5.01
C ARG A 4 26.39 -5.89 5.25
N GLY A 5 26.95 -5.91 6.48
CA GLY A 5 28.10 -5.12 6.88
C GLY A 5 27.77 -3.71 7.41
N GLY A 6 26.49 -3.35 7.47
CA GLY A 6 26.03 -2.13 8.11
C GLY A 6 26.08 -2.26 9.63
N ARG A 7 26.65 -1.26 10.31
CA ARG A 7 26.76 -1.20 11.78
C ARG A 7 26.09 0.08 12.25
N ALA A 8 25.21 -0.05 13.24
CA ALA A 8 24.70 1.06 14.02
C ALA A 8 25.20 0.93 15.46
N GLN A 9 25.64 2.03 16.04
CA GLN A 9 26.09 2.09 17.43
C GLN A 9 25.10 2.98 18.19
N GLY A 10 24.45 2.40 19.21
CA GLY A 10 23.63 3.13 20.16
C GLY A 10 24.40 3.30 21.48
N GLN A 11 24.18 4.40 22.15
CA GLN A 11 24.72 4.62 23.51
C GLN A 11 23.56 4.47 24.48
N LEU A 12 23.66 3.53 25.42
CA LEU A 12 22.77 3.37 26.56
C LEU A 12 23.49 3.96 27.79
N THR A 13 22.91 4.97 28.38
CA THR A 13 23.37 5.47 29.69
C THR A 13 22.50 4.80 30.75
N VAL A 14 23.17 4.02 31.62
CA VAL A 14 22.53 3.40 32.79
C VAL A 14 22.99 4.16 34.01
N THR A 15 22.04 4.73 34.75
CA THR A 15 22.30 5.33 36.07
C THR A 15 21.91 4.32 37.14
N VAL A 16 22.84 3.94 37.98
CA VAL A 16 22.54 3.15 39.18
C VAL A 16 22.23 4.12 40.31
N ASP A 17 20.99 4.06 40.78
CA ASP A 17 20.54 4.89 41.90
C ASP A 17 20.49 4.04 43.17
N ALA A 18 21.12 4.50 44.22
CA ALA A 18 21.15 3.82 45.52
C ALA A 18 19.77 3.94 46.27
N GLU A 19 18.91 4.85 45.81
CA GLU A 19 17.57 5.06 46.35
C GLU A 19 16.48 4.58 45.34
N ALA A 20 16.79 3.64 44.44
CA ALA A 20 15.80 3.06 43.55
C ALA A 20 14.66 2.44 44.37
N PRO A 21 13.38 2.65 43.97
CA PRO A 21 12.27 2.09 44.70
C PRO A 21 12.34 0.55 44.69
N LEU A 22 12.25 -0.02 45.90
CA LEU A 22 12.18 -1.46 46.12
C LEU A 22 11.00 -2.06 45.36
N ARG A 23 11.17 -3.21 44.76
CA ARG A 23 10.17 -3.93 43.98
C ARG A 23 9.87 -5.26 44.64
N ALA A 24 8.59 -5.56 44.81
CA ALA A 24 8.18 -6.86 45.33
C ALA A 24 8.56 -7.98 44.35
N PRO A 25 8.87 -9.18 44.86
CA PRO A 25 9.13 -10.34 44.05
C PRO A 25 7.89 -10.71 43.20
N ILE A 26 8.10 -11.41 42.10
CA ILE A 26 7.05 -11.88 41.21
C ILE A 26 6.95 -13.40 41.40
N ALA A 27 5.91 -13.83 42.11
CA ALA A 27 5.62 -15.25 42.30
C ALA A 27 4.65 -15.74 41.21
N ARG A 28 4.94 -16.91 40.61
CA ARG A 28 4.13 -17.53 39.55
C ARG A 28 3.64 -18.90 39.97
N ASP A 29 2.44 -19.25 39.52
CA ASP A 29 1.82 -20.53 39.85
C ASP A 29 2.61 -21.73 39.34
N ASP A 30 2.63 -22.78 40.13
CA ASP A 30 3.27 -24.05 39.84
C ASP A 30 2.24 -25.17 39.67
N VAL A 31 2.59 -26.16 38.86
CA VAL A 31 1.75 -27.34 38.64
C VAL A 31 2.58 -28.59 38.79
N VAL A 32 2.20 -29.46 39.69
CA VAL A 32 2.76 -30.81 39.83
C VAL A 32 2.14 -31.70 38.76
N SER A 33 2.96 -32.40 37.99
CA SER A 33 2.48 -33.41 37.05
C SER A 33 1.97 -34.66 37.82
N VAL A 34 0.97 -35.33 37.25
CA VAL A 34 0.51 -36.65 37.81
C VAL A 34 1.65 -37.65 37.83
N ALA A 35 2.59 -37.59 36.89
CA ALA A 35 3.76 -38.47 36.84
C ALA A 35 4.75 -38.22 37.99
N ASP A 36 4.74 -37.05 38.59
CA ASP A 36 5.65 -36.66 39.68
C ASP A 36 5.05 -36.97 41.06
N LEU A 37 3.80 -37.50 41.13
CA LEU A 37 3.20 -37.91 42.39
C LEU A 37 3.84 -39.20 42.88
N PRO A 38 4.34 -39.25 44.13
CA PRO A 38 4.88 -40.44 44.71
C PRO A 38 3.81 -41.55 44.82
N SER A 39 4.16 -42.75 44.41
CA SER A 39 3.26 -43.94 44.45
C SER A 39 2.90 -44.37 45.87
N ASP A 40 3.70 -43.98 46.89
CA ASP A 40 3.59 -44.39 48.28
C ASP A 40 3.01 -43.30 49.20
N SER A 41 2.28 -42.35 48.66
CA SER A 41 1.68 -41.22 49.40
C SER A 41 2.65 -40.35 50.18
N LYS A 42 3.95 -40.44 49.90
CA LYS A 42 4.94 -39.50 50.46
C LYS A 42 4.73 -38.09 49.95
N PRO A 43 5.18 -37.07 50.71
CA PRO A 43 5.11 -35.71 50.25
C PRO A 43 5.88 -35.51 48.95
N VAL A 44 5.30 -34.77 48.01
CA VAL A 44 5.95 -34.32 46.75
C VAL A 44 6.76 -33.04 47.04
N SER A 45 7.97 -33.00 46.55
CA SER A 45 8.85 -31.82 46.66
C SER A 45 8.74 -30.96 45.42
N VAL A 46 8.30 -29.73 45.60
CA VAL A 46 8.07 -28.74 44.50
C VAL A 46 9.04 -27.59 44.63
N PRO A 47 9.93 -27.39 43.65
CA PRO A 47 10.89 -26.29 43.64
C PRO A 47 10.21 -24.99 43.13
N VAL A 48 9.47 -24.32 44.00
CA VAL A 48 8.55 -23.20 43.64
C VAL A 48 9.24 -21.92 43.18
N LEU A 49 10.55 -21.76 43.41
CA LEU A 49 11.26 -20.57 42.98
C LEU A 49 11.82 -20.65 41.55
N VAL A 50 11.62 -21.74 40.83
CA VAL A 50 12.22 -21.95 39.49
C VAL A 50 11.65 -20.97 38.45
N ASN A 51 10.37 -20.61 38.57
CA ASN A 51 9.64 -19.71 37.69
C ASN A 51 9.40 -18.31 38.32
N ASP A 52 9.84 -18.12 39.56
CA ASP A 52 9.72 -16.85 40.29
C ASP A 52 10.88 -15.92 39.97
N GLU A 53 10.68 -14.63 40.19
CA GLU A 53 11.65 -13.57 39.84
C GLU A 53 11.73 -12.53 40.97
N ASP A 54 12.92 -12.01 41.19
CA ASP A 54 13.19 -10.87 42.06
C ASP A 54 13.74 -9.73 41.20
N PRO A 55 12.91 -8.69 40.92
CA PRO A 55 13.28 -7.63 39.97
C PRO A 55 14.42 -6.73 40.41
N ASP A 56 14.76 -6.68 41.68
CA ASP A 56 15.84 -5.86 42.26
C ASP A 56 16.84 -6.65 43.10
N GLY A 57 16.67 -8.00 43.15
CA GLY A 57 17.54 -8.91 43.89
C GLY A 57 17.91 -10.16 43.09
N THR A 58 18.07 -11.27 43.78
CA THR A 58 18.34 -12.58 43.19
C THR A 58 17.35 -13.61 43.72
N THR A 59 16.84 -14.46 42.84
CA THR A 59 15.89 -15.53 43.19
C THR A 59 16.41 -16.44 44.32
N GLY A 60 17.74 -16.64 44.39
CA GLY A 60 18.38 -17.43 45.45
C GLY A 60 18.27 -16.84 46.85
N ALA A 61 18.03 -15.55 46.97
CA ALA A 61 17.86 -14.84 48.26
C ALA A 61 16.42 -14.82 48.76
N LEU A 62 15.46 -15.24 47.92
CA LEU A 62 14.06 -15.31 48.26
C LEU A 62 13.81 -16.40 49.34
N THR A 63 12.93 -16.10 50.25
CA THR A 63 12.43 -17.03 51.28
C THR A 63 10.99 -17.39 51.01
N ILE A 64 10.61 -18.62 51.27
CA ILE A 64 9.23 -19.09 51.06
C ILE A 64 8.56 -19.46 52.37
N SER A 65 7.24 -19.28 52.43
CA SER A 65 6.39 -19.72 53.52
C SER A 65 5.04 -20.19 53.01
N SER A 66 4.41 -21.11 53.69
CA SER A 66 3.06 -21.57 53.42
C SER A 66 2.40 -22.07 54.74
N ASP A 67 1.15 -21.70 54.90
CA ASP A 67 0.32 -22.10 56.08
C ASP A 67 -0.59 -23.30 55.72
N GLY A 68 -0.38 -23.96 54.58
CA GLY A 68 -1.20 -25.06 54.12
C GLY A 68 -1.08 -26.30 55.05
N SER A 69 -2.19 -26.91 55.40
CA SER A 69 -2.17 -28.18 56.14
C SER A 69 -1.42 -29.28 55.36
N GLY A 70 -0.50 -30.02 55.99
CA GLY A 70 0.29 -31.01 55.34
C GLY A 70 1.31 -30.46 54.30
N VAL A 71 1.70 -29.21 54.51
CA VAL A 71 2.76 -28.53 53.74
C VAL A 71 3.92 -28.19 54.69
N SER A 72 5.13 -28.39 54.26
CA SER A 72 6.34 -27.96 54.99
C SER A 72 7.33 -27.34 53.99
N VAL A 73 8.13 -26.38 54.49
CA VAL A 73 9.18 -25.74 53.74
C VAL A 73 10.50 -26.47 53.97
N SER A 74 11.21 -26.82 52.91
CA SER A 74 12.54 -27.44 52.98
C SER A 74 13.48 -26.70 52.03
N GLY A 75 14.20 -25.71 52.55
CA GLY A 75 15.03 -24.81 51.72
C GLY A 75 14.18 -23.97 50.76
N GLN A 76 14.39 -24.12 49.46
CA GLN A 76 13.64 -23.45 48.40
C GLN A 76 12.49 -24.32 47.83
N ASN A 77 12.17 -25.42 48.46
CA ASN A 77 11.12 -26.35 48.02
C ASN A 77 9.97 -26.37 49.02
N LEU A 78 8.76 -26.53 48.49
CA LEU A 78 7.62 -26.97 49.30
C LEU A 78 7.51 -28.49 49.28
N SER A 79 7.41 -29.09 50.44
CA SER A 79 7.07 -30.51 50.59
C SER A 79 5.59 -30.60 50.91
N ILE A 80 4.81 -31.17 49.98
CA ILE A 80 3.34 -31.16 50.03
C ILE A 80 2.85 -32.61 50.12
N SER A 81 2.09 -32.93 51.16
CA SER A 81 1.45 -34.24 51.26
C SER A 81 0.31 -34.34 50.24
N PRO A 82 0.29 -35.39 49.38
CA PRO A 82 -0.81 -35.62 48.45
C PRO A 82 -2.14 -35.85 49.18
N ASP A 83 -3.24 -35.60 48.49
CA ASP A 83 -4.60 -35.91 48.95
C ASP A 83 -5.33 -36.70 47.87
N ALA A 84 -6.42 -37.36 48.21
CA ALA A 84 -7.24 -38.04 47.22
C ALA A 84 -7.77 -37.11 46.14
N ARG A 85 -8.07 -35.87 46.49
CA ARG A 85 -8.54 -34.82 45.56
C ARG A 85 -7.46 -33.82 45.29
N ARG A 86 -7.60 -33.12 44.15
CA ARG A 86 -6.71 -32.00 43.77
C ARG A 86 -6.61 -30.98 44.90
N ARG A 87 -5.39 -30.59 45.26
CA ARG A 87 -5.09 -29.57 46.23
C ARG A 87 -4.56 -28.29 45.55
N LEU A 88 -4.95 -27.18 46.10
CA LEU A 88 -4.36 -25.87 45.80
C LEU A 88 -3.65 -25.39 47.04
N VAL A 89 -2.35 -25.20 46.98
CA VAL A 89 -1.50 -24.77 48.08
C VAL A 89 -0.98 -23.36 47.79
N VAL A 90 -1.36 -22.41 48.61
CA VAL A 90 -0.83 -21.03 48.52
C VAL A 90 0.52 -21.00 49.19
N TYR A 91 1.49 -20.37 48.54
CA TYR A 91 2.76 -20.03 49.15
C TYR A 91 3.05 -18.54 48.96
N THR A 92 3.89 -18.02 49.85
CA THR A 92 4.31 -16.61 49.84
C THR A 92 5.81 -16.56 49.74
N VAL A 93 6.27 -15.77 48.81
CA VAL A 93 7.71 -15.46 48.59
C VAL A 93 7.97 -14.12 49.26
N THR A 94 9.07 -14.01 50.01
CA THR A 94 9.53 -12.78 50.64
C THR A 94 10.97 -12.52 50.24
N ASP A 95 11.25 -11.31 49.76
CA ASP A 95 12.59 -10.86 49.42
C ASP A 95 13.38 -10.43 50.67
N PRO A 96 14.68 -10.13 50.55
CA PRO A 96 15.49 -9.63 51.63
C PRO A 96 15.02 -8.28 52.21
N ASP A 97 14.30 -7.50 51.43
CA ASP A 97 13.78 -6.19 51.81
C ASP A 97 12.41 -6.28 52.56
N GLY A 98 11.85 -7.49 52.62
CA GLY A 98 10.61 -7.80 53.32
C GLY A 98 9.34 -7.63 52.50
N LEU A 99 9.45 -7.34 51.20
CA LEU A 99 8.30 -7.29 50.29
C LEU A 99 7.85 -8.72 49.94
N LYS A 100 6.56 -8.87 49.59
CA LYS A 100 5.96 -10.18 49.45
C LYS A 100 5.13 -10.32 48.18
N ALA A 101 5.14 -11.51 47.63
CA ALA A 101 4.20 -11.95 46.60
C ALA A 101 3.71 -13.37 46.92
N SER A 102 2.56 -13.76 46.42
CA SER A 102 2.00 -15.09 46.64
C SER A 102 1.58 -15.73 45.33
N ALA A 103 1.74 -17.06 45.23
CA ALA A 103 1.30 -17.85 44.11
C ALA A 103 0.75 -19.21 44.62
N VAL A 104 0.28 -20.03 43.70
CA VAL A 104 -0.44 -21.26 44.00
C VAL A 104 0.29 -22.48 43.39
N VAL A 105 0.53 -23.51 44.18
CA VAL A 105 0.92 -24.83 43.69
C VAL A 105 -0.34 -25.69 43.52
N THR A 106 -0.56 -26.14 42.29
CA THR A 106 -1.61 -27.12 42.00
C THR A 106 -1.05 -28.54 42.10
N VAL A 107 -1.53 -29.34 43.06
CA VAL A 107 -1.16 -30.74 43.22
C VAL A 107 -2.36 -31.59 42.81
N PRO A 108 -2.23 -32.49 41.81
CA PRO A 108 -3.32 -33.37 41.41
C PRO A 108 -3.67 -34.37 42.52
N GLY A 109 -4.91 -34.84 42.52
CA GLY A 109 -5.33 -35.86 43.49
C GLY A 109 -4.77 -37.25 43.21
N THR A 110 -4.58 -38.02 44.25
CA THR A 110 -4.12 -39.42 44.13
C THR A 110 -5.18 -40.36 43.55
N ASP A 111 -6.45 -39.91 43.46
CA ASP A 111 -7.49 -40.61 42.72
C ASP A 111 -7.17 -40.73 41.22
N LEU A 112 -6.34 -39.84 40.67
CA LEU A 112 -5.80 -39.93 39.29
C LEU A 112 -4.74 -41.03 39.13
N LEU A 113 -4.27 -41.65 40.22
CA LEU A 113 -3.37 -42.80 40.19
C LEU A 113 -4.10 -44.16 39.97
N ALA A 114 -5.43 -44.16 39.98
CA ALA A 114 -6.22 -45.32 39.64
C ALA A 114 -5.94 -45.79 38.20
N PRO A 115 -6.12 -47.07 37.88
CA PRO A 115 -5.92 -47.60 36.53
C PRO A 115 -6.63 -46.77 35.47
N ARG A 116 -5.95 -46.46 34.36
CA ARG A 116 -6.45 -45.65 33.25
C ARG A 116 -6.06 -46.25 31.90
N LEU A 117 -6.77 -45.88 30.84
CA LEU A 117 -6.43 -46.34 29.50
C LEU A 117 -5.18 -45.65 28.96
N ASP A 118 -4.36 -46.41 28.25
CA ASP A 118 -3.34 -45.87 27.36
C ASP A 118 -3.99 -45.41 26.05
N MET A 119 -4.19 -44.09 25.95
CA MET A 119 -4.83 -43.49 24.79
C MET A 119 -4.02 -43.61 23.49
N THR A 120 -2.75 -44.01 23.57
CA THR A 120 -1.90 -44.23 22.39
C THR A 120 -2.18 -45.55 21.69
N ARG A 121 -2.85 -46.50 22.37
CA ARG A 121 -3.15 -47.84 21.90
C ARG A 121 -4.61 -48.06 21.50
N ILE A 122 -5.43 -47.06 21.55
CA ILE A 122 -6.86 -47.12 21.21
C ILE A 122 -7.18 -46.16 20.05
N PRO A 123 -8.22 -46.45 19.25
CA PRO A 123 -9.15 -47.56 19.31
C PRO A 123 -8.52 -48.91 18.89
N VAL A 124 -9.08 -50.02 19.40
CA VAL A 124 -8.69 -51.37 19.02
C VAL A 124 -9.53 -51.82 17.83
N ALA A 125 -8.92 -52.48 16.85
CA ALA A 125 -9.63 -53.02 15.69
C ALA A 125 -9.84 -54.52 15.84
N MET A 126 -11.04 -55.03 15.47
CA MET A 126 -11.33 -56.43 15.30
C MET A 126 -12.07 -56.67 13.97
N ARG A 127 -11.97 -57.86 13.41
CA ARG A 127 -12.71 -58.26 12.21
C ARG A 127 -14.00 -58.99 12.60
N ALA A 128 -15.10 -58.67 11.92
CA ALA A 128 -16.35 -59.40 12.03
C ALA A 128 -16.15 -60.90 11.72
N GLY A 129 -16.87 -61.76 12.38
CA GLY A 129 -16.73 -63.22 12.27
C GLY A 129 -15.47 -63.82 12.91
N SER A 130 -14.65 -63.01 13.58
CA SER A 130 -13.45 -63.48 14.28
C SER A 130 -13.54 -63.22 15.79
N ALA A 131 -12.74 -63.97 16.56
CA ALA A 131 -12.55 -63.69 17.98
C ALA A 131 -11.32 -62.78 18.16
N LEU A 132 -11.41 -61.78 19.06
CA LEU A 132 -10.31 -60.92 19.49
C LEU A 132 -10.03 -61.18 20.98
N THR A 133 -8.80 -61.55 21.32
CA THR A 133 -8.35 -61.61 22.71
C THR A 133 -7.64 -60.31 23.06
N LEU A 134 -8.17 -59.55 24.01
CA LEU A 134 -7.58 -58.35 24.56
C LEU A 134 -6.81 -58.69 25.83
N ASP A 135 -5.50 -58.49 25.82
CA ASP A 135 -4.71 -58.44 27.05
C ASP A 135 -4.79 -57.02 27.62
N ILE A 136 -5.48 -56.82 28.75
CA ILE A 136 -5.67 -55.49 29.35
C ILE A 136 -4.36 -54.86 29.80
N THR A 137 -3.28 -55.64 29.98
CA THR A 137 -1.96 -55.12 30.34
C THR A 137 -1.35 -54.28 29.25
N ASP A 138 -1.78 -54.47 27.99
CA ASP A 138 -1.37 -53.64 26.85
C ASP A 138 -2.07 -52.27 26.77
N TYR A 139 -3.24 -52.14 27.39
CA TYR A 139 -4.15 -50.99 27.23
C TYR A 139 -4.39 -50.22 28.51
N VAL A 140 -3.97 -50.75 29.67
CA VAL A 140 -4.23 -50.14 30.97
C VAL A 140 -2.94 -49.76 31.65
N LEU A 141 -2.79 -48.49 31.92
CA LEU A 141 -1.69 -47.93 32.71
C LEU A 141 -2.06 -48.01 34.21
N VAL A 142 -1.16 -48.52 35.01
CA VAL A 142 -1.22 -48.54 36.48
C VAL A 142 -0.19 -47.59 37.08
N ARG A 143 -0.30 -47.28 38.37
CA ARG A 143 0.49 -46.23 39.05
C ARG A 143 2.00 -46.50 39.11
N ASP A 144 2.42 -47.78 39.07
CA ASP A 144 3.84 -48.14 38.97
C ASP A 144 4.04 -49.50 38.28
N ASN A 145 5.24 -49.76 37.79
CA ASN A 145 5.58 -50.95 37.01
C ASN A 145 5.66 -52.25 37.86
N SER A 146 5.56 -52.19 39.19
CA SER A 146 5.52 -53.37 40.07
C SER A 146 4.10 -53.93 40.20
N ARG A 147 3.11 -53.23 39.69
CA ARG A 147 1.70 -53.59 39.73
C ARG A 147 1.21 -54.02 38.35
N SER A 148 0.25 -54.90 38.34
CA SER A 148 -0.40 -55.34 37.11
C SER A 148 -1.91 -55.09 37.18
N PRO A 149 -2.52 -54.66 36.07
CA PRO A 149 -3.96 -54.50 36.00
C PRO A 149 -4.62 -55.90 36.02
N VAL A 150 -5.62 -56.07 36.91
CA VAL A 150 -6.36 -57.34 37.02
C VAL A 150 -7.87 -57.09 37.09
N ILE A 151 -8.65 -57.91 36.41
CA ILE A 151 -10.10 -57.92 36.49
C ILE A 151 -10.45 -59.02 37.51
N THR A 152 -11.05 -58.63 38.61
CA THR A 152 -11.38 -59.56 39.75
C THR A 152 -12.82 -60.07 39.72
N ASP A 153 -13.69 -59.40 38.94
CA ASP A 153 -15.11 -59.75 38.78
C ASP A 153 -15.49 -59.73 37.28
N SER A 154 -15.71 -60.97 36.75
CA SER A 154 -16.13 -61.17 35.36
C SER A 154 -17.50 -60.53 35.02
N ALA A 155 -18.36 -60.31 36.03
CA ALA A 155 -19.67 -59.69 35.84
C ALA A 155 -19.55 -58.18 35.43
N THR A 156 -18.38 -57.60 35.64
CA THR A 156 -18.11 -56.16 35.22
C THR A 156 -17.77 -56.05 33.73
N VAL A 157 -17.40 -57.18 33.06
CA VAL A 157 -17.07 -57.15 31.63
C VAL A 157 -18.36 -57.10 30.82
N LYS A 158 -18.56 -55.96 30.10
CA LYS A 158 -19.76 -55.72 29.30
C LYS A 158 -19.35 -55.20 27.94
N ALA A 159 -19.94 -55.74 26.91
CA ALA A 159 -19.76 -55.25 25.55
C ALA A 159 -20.99 -54.46 25.09
N SER A 160 -20.76 -53.57 24.14
CA SER A 160 -21.81 -52.80 23.43
C SER A 160 -21.45 -52.62 21.96
N GLY A 161 -22.43 -52.28 21.14
CA GLY A 161 -22.22 -52.12 19.68
C GLY A 161 -22.07 -53.46 18.97
N GLY A 162 -22.11 -53.98 18.05
CA GLY A 162 -22.03 -55.23 17.29
C GLY A 162 -21.19 -56.36 17.86
N ILE A 163 -20.82 -56.36 19.14
CA ILE A 163 -20.11 -57.46 19.82
C ILE A 163 -21.15 -58.43 20.43
N ASP A 164 -21.10 -59.69 20.03
CA ASP A 164 -22.00 -60.72 20.52
C ASP A 164 -21.70 -61.18 21.93
N SER A 165 -20.40 -61.36 22.22
CA SER A 165 -19.97 -61.78 23.54
C SER A 165 -18.66 -61.13 23.96
N ALA A 166 -18.56 -60.88 25.27
CA ALA A 166 -17.34 -60.48 25.93
C ALA A 166 -17.17 -61.37 27.18
N THR A 167 -16.16 -62.24 27.21
CA THR A 167 -15.93 -63.20 28.30
C THR A 167 -14.53 -62.97 28.84
N LEU A 168 -14.41 -63.04 30.17
CA LEU A 168 -13.11 -63.04 30.83
C LEU A 168 -12.51 -64.46 30.77
N GLN A 169 -11.37 -64.58 30.09
CA GLN A 169 -10.64 -65.82 29.97
C GLN A 169 -9.80 -66.13 31.24
N ASP A 170 -9.13 -65.05 31.71
CA ASP A 170 -8.37 -65.04 32.97
C ASP A 170 -8.39 -63.59 33.53
N SER A 171 -7.63 -63.31 34.58
CA SER A 171 -7.65 -62.03 35.25
C SER A 171 -7.19 -60.81 34.37
N SER A 172 -6.59 -61.08 33.21
CA SER A 172 -6.05 -60.02 32.30
C SER A 172 -6.53 -60.11 30.85
N HIS A 173 -7.15 -61.23 30.44
CA HIS A 173 -7.56 -61.50 29.08
C HIS A 173 -9.08 -61.46 28.90
N ILE A 174 -9.57 -60.63 28.03
CA ILE A 174 -10.99 -60.55 27.61
C ILE A 174 -11.09 -61.09 26.18
N VAL A 175 -11.92 -62.09 25.96
CA VAL A 175 -12.25 -62.60 24.62
C VAL A 175 -13.54 -61.95 24.13
N LEU A 176 -13.46 -61.30 22.97
CA LEU A 176 -14.58 -60.66 22.28
C LEU A 176 -14.93 -61.48 21.03
N THR A 177 -16.21 -61.63 20.70
CA THR A 177 -16.68 -62.18 19.43
C THR A 177 -17.70 -61.26 18.80
N ALA A 178 -17.67 -61.12 17.48
CA ALA A 178 -18.63 -60.37 16.72
C ALA A 178 -19.17 -61.20 15.54
N PRO A 179 -20.44 -61.11 15.16
CA PRO A 179 -20.99 -61.81 14.03
C PRO A 179 -20.42 -61.32 12.69
N ASP A 180 -20.47 -62.14 11.63
CA ASP A 180 -19.99 -61.79 10.28
C ASP A 180 -20.65 -60.53 9.70
N THR A 181 -21.84 -60.17 10.20
CA THR A 181 -22.61 -59.01 9.76
C THR A 181 -22.32 -57.75 10.56
N ALA A 182 -21.48 -57.82 11.58
CA ALA A 182 -21.15 -56.68 12.41
C ALA A 182 -20.21 -55.73 11.68
N SER A 183 -20.37 -54.41 11.92
CA SER A 183 -19.45 -53.40 11.48
C SER A 183 -19.64 -52.12 12.30
N GLY A 184 -18.62 -51.25 12.31
CA GLY A 184 -18.68 -49.94 12.93
C GLY A 184 -18.19 -49.91 14.37
N ARG A 185 -18.67 -48.95 15.17
CA ARG A 185 -18.17 -48.65 16.51
C ARG A 185 -18.80 -49.58 17.54
N ALA A 186 -17.94 -50.17 18.38
CA ALA A 186 -18.31 -50.99 19.52
C ALA A 186 -17.44 -50.60 20.73
N SER A 187 -17.69 -51.20 21.86
CA SER A 187 -16.84 -51.01 23.04
C SER A 187 -16.96 -52.16 24.01
N VAL A 188 -15.92 -52.33 24.83
CA VAL A 188 -15.96 -53.22 25.98
C VAL A 188 -15.64 -52.40 27.24
N SER A 189 -16.47 -52.55 28.27
CA SER A 189 -16.28 -51.95 29.60
C SER A 189 -15.95 -53.02 30.61
N PHE A 190 -15.08 -52.75 31.56
CA PHE A 190 -14.68 -53.64 32.64
C PHE A 190 -14.16 -52.84 33.84
N THR A 191 -14.28 -53.42 35.04
CA THR A 191 -13.67 -52.85 36.23
C THR A 191 -12.33 -53.55 36.48
N VAL A 192 -11.27 -52.73 36.52
CA VAL A 192 -9.89 -53.19 36.70
C VAL A 192 -9.31 -52.64 37.98
N ARG A 193 -8.48 -53.44 38.67
CA ARG A 193 -7.68 -53.05 39.85
C ARG A 193 -6.20 -53.09 39.51
N ASP A 194 -5.38 -52.31 40.19
CA ASP A 194 -3.91 -52.32 40.07
C ASP A 194 -3.25 -53.27 41.08
N GLY A 195 -3.90 -54.37 41.40
CA GLY A 195 -3.44 -55.38 42.33
C GLY A 195 -4.48 -56.47 42.58
N SER A 196 -4.11 -57.55 43.31
CA SER A 196 -5.01 -58.67 43.64
C SER A 196 -6.18 -58.22 44.52
N VAL A 197 -7.14 -59.19 44.71
CA VAL A 197 -8.31 -58.94 45.57
C VAL A 197 -7.89 -58.71 47.03
N ASP A 198 -6.81 -59.37 47.48
CA ASP A 198 -6.32 -59.31 48.85
C ASP A 198 -5.44 -58.04 49.12
N ASP A 199 -5.14 -57.22 48.07
CA ASP A 199 -4.39 -55.99 48.22
C ASP A 199 -5.33 -54.86 48.59
N GLU A 200 -5.39 -54.48 49.87
CA GLU A 200 -6.20 -53.37 50.38
C GLU A 200 -5.78 -52.04 49.83
N SER A 201 -4.53 -51.90 49.36
CA SER A 201 -4.01 -50.67 48.74
C SER A 201 -4.32 -50.54 47.26
N ALA A 202 -4.87 -51.57 46.63
CA ALA A 202 -5.17 -51.59 45.21
C ALA A 202 -6.33 -50.63 44.87
N LEU A 203 -6.05 -49.70 43.93
CA LEU A 203 -7.03 -48.79 43.36
C LEU A 203 -7.79 -49.46 42.21
N SER A 204 -9.05 -49.07 42.03
CA SER A 204 -9.87 -49.62 40.95
C SER A 204 -10.49 -48.52 40.10
N SER A 205 -10.69 -48.78 38.82
CA SER A 205 -11.48 -47.96 37.91
C SER A 205 -12.28 -48.81 36.93
N THR A 206 -13.40 -48.25 36.47
CA THR A 206 -14.15 -48.82 35.35
C THR A 206 -13.71 -48.14 34.08
N LEU A 207 -13.16 -48.93 33.17
CA LEU A 207 -12.60 -48.48 31.90
C LEU A 207 -13.44 -48.96 30.74
N THR A 208 -13.42 -48.21 29.62
CA THR A 208 -14.12 -48.59 28.40
C THR A 208 -13.16 -48.45 27.23
N ILE A 209 -12.81 -49.57 26.60
CA ILE A 209 -11.98 -49.60 25.39
C ILE A 209 -12.91 -49.47 24.17
N PRO A 210 -12.76 -48.42 23.37
CA PRO A 210 -13.44 -48.32 22.10
C PRO A 210 -12.87 -49.30 21.08
N ILE A 211 -13.76 -49.97 20.35
CA ILE A 211 -13.43 -51.01 19.37
C ILE A 211 -14.03 -50.62 18.03
N THR A 212 -13.25 -50.78 16.96
CA THR A 212 -13.75 -50.67 15.60
C THR A 212 -13.90 -52.06 15.01
N ILE A 213 -15.13 -52.48 14.67
CA ILE A 213 -15.38 -53.73 13.99
C ILE A 213 -15.28 -53.49 12.49
N GLN A 214 -14.26 -54.09 11.87
CA GLN A 214 -14.09 -54.12 10.42
C GLN A 214 -15.00 -55.22 9.85
N PRO A 215 -15.76 -54.98 8.77
CA PRO A 215 -16.61 -56.00 8.15
C PRO A 215 -15.79 -57.20 7.69
N ALA A 216 -16.44 -58.37 7.61
CA ALA A 216 -15.84 -59.59 7.08
C ALA A 216 -15.48 -59.51 5.60
N ARG A 217 -16.16 -58.59 4.87
CA ARG A 217 -15.95 -58.29 3.47
C ARG A 217 -15.78 -56.79 3.32
N ASN A 218 -15.01 -56.35 2.30
CA ASN A 218 -14.91 -54.93 1.92
C ASN A 218 -16.29 -54.42 1.53
N LEU A 219 -16.77 -53.35 2.18
CA LEU A 219 -18.03 -52.67 1.91
C LEU A 219 -17.74 -51.32 1.24
N PRO A 220 -18.54 -50.91 0.27
CA PRO A 220 -18.30 -49.65 -0.41
C PRO A 220 -18.33 -48.46 0.57
N PRO A 221 -17.46 -47.46 0.36
CA PRO A 221 -17.42 -46.28 1.19
C PRO A 221 -18.70 -45.48 1.05
N ARG A 222 -18.96 -44.56 1.99
CA ARG A 222 -20.06 -43.60 1.95
C ARG A 222 -19.52 -42.22 1.66
N LEU A 223 -20.13 -41.51 0.70
CA LEU A 223 -19.74 -40.15 0.34
C LEU A 223 -20.81 -39.17 0.83
N THR A 224 -20.40 -38.21 1.66
CA THR A 224 -21.26 -37.16 2.19
C THR A 224 -20.77 -35.80 1.65
N PRO A 225 -21.33 -35.31 0.52
CA PRO A 225 -20.86 -34.10 -0.12
C PRO A 225 -21.06 -32.85 0.73
N THR A 226 -20.03 -32.02 0.81
CA THR A 226 -20.11 -30.66 1.37
C THR A 226 -20.10 -29.65 0.23
N PRO A 227 -21.04 -28.69 0.19
CA PRO A 227 -21.05 -27.66 -0.84
C PRO A 227 -19.75 -26.86 -0.91
N ILE A 228 -19.28 -26.58 -2.15
CA ILE A 228 -18.07 -25.80 -2.41
C ILE A 228 -18.46 -24.38 -2.76
N LEU A 229 -17.88 -23.42 -2.09
CA LEU A 229 -17.95 -21.98 -2.42
C LEU A 229 -16.60 -21.55 -2.98
N VAL A 230 -16.61 -21.03 -4.22
CA VAL A 230 -15.39 -20.55 -4.88
C VAL A 230 -15.58 -19.12 -5.37
N GLY A 231 -14.60 -18.25 -5.09
CA GLY A 231 -14.61 -16.85 -5.53
C GLY A 231 -14.40 -16.73 -7.05
N GLN A 232 -15.00 -15.69 -7.66
CA GLN A 232 -14.71 -15.34 -9.05
C GLN A 232 -13.21 -15.13 -9.25
N GLY A 233 -12.59 -15.86 -10.20
CA GLY A 233 -11.17 -15.79 -10.48
C GLY A 233 -10.25 -16.31 -9.36
N GLU A 234 -10.77 -17.16 -8.48
CA GLU A 234 -10.05 -17.76 -7.36
C GLU A 234 -10.13 -19.28 -7.41
N ASN A 235 -9.24 -19.93 -6.63
CA ASN A 235 -9.19 -21.36 -6.50
C ASN A 235 -9.49 -21.76 -5.05
N VAL A 236 -10.15 -22.87 -4.88
CA VAL A 236 -10.32 -23.54 -3.60
C VAL A 236 -9.87 -24.98 -3.73
N THR A 237 -9.16 -25.47 -2.73
CA THR A 237 -8.75 -26.89 -2.63
C THR A 237 -9.60 -27.59 -1.60
N VAL A 238 -10.04 -28.78 -1.91
CA VAL A 238 -10.91 -29.62 -1.07
C VAL A 238 -10.27 -30.99 -0.96
N ASP A 239 -10.11 -31.45 0.26
CA ASP A 239 -9.68 -32.81 0.57
C ASP A 239 -10.90 -33.74 0.58
N LEU A 240 -11.03 -34.58 -0.45
CA LEU A 240 -12.16 -35.50 -0.60
C LEU A 240 -12.22 -36.54 0.49
N THR A 241 -11.10 -36.86 1.14
CA THR A 241 -11.08 -37.85 2.26
C THR A 241 -11.95 -37.39 3.42
N GLN A 242 -12.16 -36.08 3.58
CA GLN A 242 -13.03 -35.51 4.61
C GLN A 242 -14.53 -35.71 4.33
N MET A 243 -14.88 -36.03 3.09
CA MET A 243 -16.26 -36.32 2.67
C MET A 243 -16.58 -37.81 2.62
N VAL A 244 -15.57 -38.66 2.83
CA VAL A 244 -15.70 -40.11 2.73
C VAL A 244 -15.74 -40.72 4.13
N ASP A 245 -16.66 -41.64 4.37
CA ASP A 245 -16.71 -42.50 5.52
C ASP A 245 -16.65 -43.96 5.04
N ASP A 246 -15.70 -44.71 5.58
CA ASP A 246 -15.48 -46.10 5.21
C ASP A 246 -15.90 -47.02 6.37
N PRO A 247 -16.89 -47.93 6.16
CA PRO A 247 -17.31 -48.89 7.18
C PRO A 247 -16.21 -49.85 7.62
N ASP A 248 -15.18 -50.06 6.79
CA ASP A 248 -14.09 -50.99 7.03
C ASP A 248 -12.85 -50.33 7.65
N ASP A 249 -12.93 -49.00 7.88
CA ASP A 249 -11.84 -48.20 8.44
C ASP A 249 -10.53 -48.27 7.61
N GLN A 250 -10.67 -48.46 6.28
CA GLN A 250 -9.52 -48.43 5.38
C GLN A 250 -8.95 -47.02 5.29
N ALA A 251 -7.68 -46.93 4.92
CA ALA A 251 -6.99 -45.65 4.75
C ALA A 251 -7.56 -44.91 3.53
N LYS A 252 -8.40 -43.91 3.76
CA LYS A 252 -9.13 -43.13 2.72
C LYS A 252 -8.24 -42.48 1.67
N ASN A 253 -6.96 -42.24 1.99
CA ASN A 253 -5.96 -41.71 1.05
C ASN A 253 -5.48 -42.74 0.01
N SER A 254 -5.81 -44.03 0.20
CA SER A 254 -5.49 -45.12 -0.75
C SER A 254 -6.62 -45.41 -1.75
N PHE A 255 -7.78 -44.77 -1.62
CA PHE A 255 -8.91 -44.96 -2.52
C PHE A 255 -8.67 -44.34 -3.88
N ASP A 256 -9.35 -44.85 -4.91
CA ASP A 256 -9.33 -44.29 -6.26
C ASP A 256 -10.40 -43.19 -6.39
N TYR A 257 -9.95 -41.97 -6.47
CA TYR A 257 -10.81 -40.79 -6.64
C TYR A 257 -10.81 -40.34 -8.10
N ARG A 258 -12.00 -40.04 -8.65
CA ARG A 258 -12.16 -39.57 -10.01
C ARG A 258 -13.22 -38.50 -10.11
N VAL A 259 -13.02 -37.55 -11.02
CA VAL A 259 -14.04 -36.58 -11.41
C VAL A 259 -14.79 -37.12 -12.62
N ALA A 260 -16.06 -37.42 -12.46
CA ALA A 260 -16.90 -37.96 -13.52
C ALA A 260 -17.59 -36.87 -14.36
N LYS A 261 -17.93 -35.72 -13.74
CA LYS A 261 -18.61 -34.62 -14.42
C LYS A 261 -18.22 -33.28 -13.80
N VAL A 262 -18.06 -32.26 -14.63
CA VAL A 262 -17.78 -30.88 -14.24
C VAL A 262 -18.86 -29.97 -14.83
N PRO A 263 -19.50 -29.11 -14.04
CA PRO A 263 -20.46 -28.12 -14.57
C PRO A 263 -19.73 -26.99 -15.29
N GLY A 264 -20.46 -26.23 -16.10
CA GLY A 264 -19.90 -25.02 -16.74
C GLY A 264 -19.57 -23.94 -15.71
N GLY A 265 -18.71 -22.97 -16.09
CA GLY A 265 -18.36 -21.83 -15.23
C GLY A 265 -17.24 -22.05 -14.22
N ILE A 266 -16.71 -23.28 -14.13
CA ILE A 266 -15.57 -23.63 -13.31
C ILE A 266 -14.60 -24.53 -14.08
N ASP A 267 -13.34 -24.56 -13.64
CA ASP A 267 -12.36 -25.56 -14.04
C ASP A 267 -12.01 -26.41 -12.82
N VAL A 268 -11.77 -27.70 -13.05
CA VAL A 268 -11.54 -28.68 -11.96
C VAL A 268 -10.31 -29.51 -12.30
N SER A 269 -9.45 -29.70 -11.32
CA SER A 269 -8.36 -30.66 -11.37
C SER A 269 -8.35 -31.51 -10.11
N LEU A 270 -7.95 -32.77 -10.25
CA LEU A 270 -7.85 -33.72 -9.15
C LEU A 270 -6.43 -34.29 -9.13
N ASP A 271 -5.79 -34.22 -7.97
CA ASP A 271 -4.49 -34.83 -7.69
C ASP A 271 -4.63 -35.74 -6.47
N GLY A 272 -4.62 -37.07 -6.75
CA GLY A 272 -4.96 -38.05 -5.74
C GLY A 272 -6.38 -37.83 -5.18
N TYR A 273 -6.47 -37.41 -3.94
CA TYR A 273 -7.72 -37.07 -3.24
C TYR A 273 -7.94 -35.56 -3.08
N THR A 274 -7.03 -34.74 -3.59
CA THR A 274 -7.13 -33.27 -3.51
C THR A 274 -7.81 -32.71 -4.74
N LEU A 275 -9.03 -32.22 -4.58
CA LEU A 275 -9.81 -31.58 -5.61
C LEU A 275 -9.54 -30.07 -5.60
N THR A 276 -9.03 -29.53 -6.70
CA THR A 276 -8.90 -28.08 -6.89
C THR A 276 -10.01 -27.60 -7.80
N VAL A 277 -10.80 -26.63 -7.34
CA VAL A 277 -11.89 -26.00 -8.08
C VAL A 277 -11.53 -24.55 -8.32
N SER A 278 -11.53 -24.13 -9.59
CA SER A 278 -11.23 -22.76 -10.02
C SER A 278 -12.49 -22.10 -10.56
N GLY A 279 -12.94 -21.05 -9.92
CA GLY A 279 -14.05 -20.22 -10.40
C GLY A 279 -13.58 -19.35 -11.57
N LYS A 280 -14.26 -19.38 -12.72
CA LYS A 280 -13.97 -18.46 -13.82
C LYS A 280 -14.23 -17.03 -13.39
N LYS A 281 -13.34 -16.13 -13.78
CA LYS A 281 -13.36 -14.72 -13.35
C LYS A 281 -14.61 -13.97 -13.78
N ASP A 282 -15.10 -14.27 -14.99
CA ASP A 282 -16.27 -13.65 -15.63
C ASP A 282 -17.58 -14.40 -15.37
N GLN A 283 -17.55 -15.48 -14.60
CA GLN A 283 -18.75 -16.23 -14.26
C GLN A 283 -19.61 -15.47 -13.26
N PRO A 284 -20.90 -15.22 -13.55
CA PRO A 284 -21.81 -14.58 -12.59
C PRO A 284 -21.89 -15.33 -11.25
N LYS A 285 -22.11 -14.58 -10.18
CA LYS A 285 -22.35 -15.14 -8.84
C LYS A 285 -23.61 -16.00 -8.83
N GLY A 286 -23.57 -17.12 -8.14
CA GLY A 286 -24.70 -18.03 -7.99
C GLY A 286 -24.29 -19.50 -8.15
N PRO A 287 -25.26 -20.44 -8.00
CA PRO A 287 -25.01 -21.86 -8.19
C PRO A 287 -24.71 -22.16 -9.66
N VAL A 288 -23.66 -22.94 -9.90
CA VAL A 288 -23.26 -23.35 -11.26
C VAL A 288 -23.56 -24.82 -11.56
N GLY A 289 -24.05 -25.57 -10.58
CA GLY A 289 -24.35 -27.00 -10.67
C GLY A 289 -23.53 -27.80 -9.69
N ALA A 290 -23.28 -29.06 -10.01
CA ALA A 290 -22.52 -29.96 -9.14
C ALA A 290 -21.36 -30.64 -9.90
N ILE A 291 -20.26 -30.87 -9.19
CA ILE A 291 -19.16 -31.75 -9.62
C ILE A 291 -19.57 -33.17 -9.20
N THR A 292 -19.66 -34.10 -10.15
CA THR A 292 -19.85 -35.51 -9.81
C THR A 292 -18.48 -36.14 -9.59
N VAL A 293 -18.25 -36.63 -8.37
CA VAL A 293 -17.04 -37.38 -8.01
C VAL A 293 -17.36 -38.87 -7.83
N SER A 294 -16.40 -39.72 -8.13
CA SER A 294 -16.46 -41.15 -7.91
C SER A 294 -15.33 -41.55 -6.97
N VAL A 295 -15.63 -42.44 -6.04
CA VAL A 295 -14.68 -43.02 -5.06
C VAL A 295 -14.81 -44.54 -5.06
N ASP A 296 -13.69 -45.24 -5.13
CA ASP A 296 -13.61 -46.70 -5.12
C ASP A 296 -12.51 -47.19 -4.17
N ASP A 297 -12.85 -48.00 -3.20
CA ASP A 297 -11.95 -48.65 -2.23
C ASP A 297 -11.55 -50.08 -2.64
N GLY A 298 -11.96 -50.52 -3.85
CA GLY A 298 -11.83 -51.89 -4.36
C GLY A 298 -13.07 -52.75 -4.15
N SER A 299 -14.11 -52.26 -3.46
CA SER A 299 -15.40 -52.98 -3.30
C SER A 299 -16.41 -52.61 -4.39
N GLY A 300 -16.18 -51.49 -5.08
CA GLY A 300 -17.02 -50.91 -6.14
C GLY A 300 -17.18 -49.41 -6.00
N ALA A 301 -17.12 -48.72 -7.15
CA ALA A 301 -17.18 -47.27 -7.20
C ALA A 301 -18.56 -46.74 -6.78
N ILE A 302 -18.57 -45.75 -5.92
CA ILE A 302 -19.74 -44.93 -5.59
C ILE A 302 -19.59 -43.52 -6.19
N THR A 303 -20.69 -42.86 -6.44
CA THR A 303 -20.68 -41.48 -6.95
C THR A 303 -21.52 -40.55 -6.09
N ALA A 304 -21.13 -39.30 -6.01
CA ALA A 304 -21.95 -38.26 -5.41
C ALA A 304 -21.72 -36.91 -6.10
N ASP A 305 -22.72 -36.04 -5.98
CA ASP A 305 -22.74 -34.72 -6.55
C ASP A 305 -22.37 -33.66 -5.48
N ILE A 306 -21.28 -32.94 -5.69
CA ILE A 306 -20.81 -31.86 -4.82
C ILE A 306 -21.33 -30.54 -5.40
N PRO A 307 -22.30 -29.87 -4.77
CA PRO A 307 -22.82 -28.59 -5.25
C PRO A 307 -21.74 -27.51 -5.24
N VAL A 308 -21.67 -26.69 -6.31
CA VAL A 308 -20.71 -25.58 -6.41
C VAL A 308 -21.45 -24.27 -6.61
N THR A 309 -21.05 -23.25 -5.86
CA THR A 309 -21.57 -21.89 -5.96
C THR A 309 -20.42 -20.91 -6.14
N ILE A 310 -20.52 -20.09 -7.18
CA ILE A 310 -19.63 -18.94 -7.37
C ILE A 310 -20.06 -17.84 -6.42
N VAL A 311 -19.13 -17.37 -5.63
CA VAL A 311 -19.31 -16.23 -4.71
C VAL A 311 -18.48 -15.03 -5.18
N LYS A 312 -18.70 -13.87 -4.56
CA LYS A 312 -17.86 -12.69 -4.82
C LYS A 312 -16.38 -13.02 -4.56
N SER A 313 -15.48 -12.43 -5.34
CA SER A 313 -14.05 -12.58 -5.10
C SER A 313 -13.66 -12.02 -3.73
N SER A 314 -12.78 -12.71 -3.05
CA SER A 314 -12.17 -12.28 -1.78
C SER A 314 -11.01 -11.29 -1.99
N LYS A 315 -10.50 -11.18 -3.24
CA LYS A 315 -9.46 -10.23 -3.60
C LYS A 315 -9.92 -8.79 -3.32
N PRO A 316 -9.00 -7.89 -2.89
CA PRO A 316 -9.35 -6.50 -2.62
C PRO A 316 -9.96 -5.82 -3.86
N LEU A 317 -10.66 -4.71 -3.64
CA LEU A 317 -11.13 -3.88 -4.75
C LEU A 317 -9.93 -3.19 -5.41
N VAL A 318 -10.12 -2.79 -6.66
CA VAL A 318 -9.19 -1.86 -7.33
C VAL A 318 -9.04 -0.60 -6.48
N THR A 319 -7.84 -0.08 -6.35
CA THR A 319 -7.62 1.25 -5.77
C THR A 319 -7.19 2.21 -6.86
N THR A 320 -7.63 3.47 -6.76
CA THR A 320 -7.33 4.52 -7.72
C THR A 320 -6.60 5.68 -7.03
N THR A 321 -5.65 6.28 -7.73
CA THR A 321 -5.01 7.54 -7.36
C THR A 321 -5.33 8.60 -8.42
N ASP A 322 -5.37 9.87 -8.04
CA ASP A 322 -5.65 10.96 -8.97
C ASP A 322 -4.52 11.11 -10.00
N ALA A 323 -4.83 10.94 -11.28
CA ALA A 323 -3.92 11.32 -12.36
C ALA A 323 -3.94 12.84 -12.53
N ARG A 324 -2.77 13.44 -12.77
CA ARG A 324 -2.63 14.88 -13.03
C ARG A 324 -1.92 15.08 -14.36
N ILE A 325 -2.61 15.72 -15.30
CA ILE A 325 -2.07 15.98 -16.63
C ILE A 325 -2.25 17.46 -17.02
N LYS A 326 -1.45 17.91 -17.97
CA LYS A 326 -1.62 19.20 -18.65
C LYS A 326 -2.03 18.94 -20.09
N VAL A 327 -3.00 19.69 -20.60
CA VAL A 327 -3.49 19.57 -21.98
C VAL A 327 -3.82 20.95 -22.52
N ASN A 328 -3.48 21.22 -23.76
CA ASN A 328 -3.89 22.48 -24.41
C ASN A 328 -5.36 22.39 -24.82
N ALA A 329 -6.04 23.51 -24.77
CA ALA A 329 -7.43 23.66 -25.19
C ALA A 329 -7.65 23.09 -26.60
N GLY A 330 -8.68 22.28 -26.78
CA GLY A 330 -8.99 21.62 -28.05
C GLY A 330 -8.07 20.46 -28.45
N GLN A 331 -7.02 20.15 -27.68
CA GLN A 331 -6.15 19.02 -27.94
C GLN A 331 -6.58 17.79 -27.13
N THR A 332 -6.32 16.61 -27.68
CA THR A 332 -6.65 15.35 -27.03
C THR A 332 -5.43 14.79 -26.29
N ALA A 333 -5.64 14.33 -25.06
CA ALA A 333 -4.65 13.58 -24.30
C ALA A 333 -5.20 12.23 -23.90
N THR A 334 -4.32 11.24 -23.76
CA THR A 334 -4.65 9.90 -23.29
C THR A 334 -3.98 9.64 -21.94
N VAL A 335 -4.69 8.96 -21.05
CA VAL A 335 -4.20 8.54 -19.73
C VAL A 335 -4.30 7.03 -19.64
N ASN A 336 -3.17 6.36 -19.43
CA ASN A 336 -3.15 4.94 -19.14
C ASN A 336 -3.46 4.74 -17.66
N LEU A 337 -4.63 4.21 -17.37
CA LEU A 337 -5.10 4.06 -15.99
C LEU A 337 -4.31 3.03 -15.19
N SER A 338 -3.56 2.12 -15.83
CA SER A 338 -2.69 1.18 -15.11
C SER A 338 -1.61 1.85 -14.26
N GLU A 339 -1.23 3.09 -14.60
CA GLU A 339 -0.26 3.87 -13.84
C GLU A 339 -0.84 4.47 -12.55
N TYR A 340 -2.16 4.59 -12.48
CA TYR A 340 -2.91 5.26 -11.41
C TYR A 340 -3.86 4.33 -10.67
N THR A 341 -3.75 3.02 -10.92
CA THR A 341 -4.61 2.01 -10.30
C THR A 341 -3.78 0.83 -9.82
N THR A 342 -4.20 0.24 -8.69
CA THR A 342 -3.70 -1.07 -8.26
C THR A 342 -4.79 -2.09 -8.49
N ASN A 343 -4.55 -3.00 -9.44
CA ASN A 343 -5.50 -4.05 -9.80
C ASN A 343 -5.07 -5.40 -9.19
N PRO A 344 -5.92 -6.08 -8.41
CA PRO A 344 -5.60 -7.38 -7.82
C PRO A 344 -5.62 -8.54 -8.83
N PHE A 345 -6.09 -8.29 -10.06
CA PHE A 345 -6.11 -9.28 -11.15
C PHE A 345 -5.04 -8.95 -12.20
N PRO A 346 -4.47 -9.95 -12.87
CA PRO A 346 -3.47 -9.72 -13.92
C PRO A 346 -4.06 -9.12 -15.20
N ASP A 347 -5.35 -9.25 -15.40
CA ASP A 347 -6.04 -8.73 -16.58
C ASP A 347 -6.22 -7.20 -16.48
N PRO A 348 -6.19 -6.48 -17.61
CA PRO A 348 -6.39 -5.04 -17.61
C PRO A 348 -7.79 -4.65 -17.12
N LEU A 349 -7.89 -3.47 -16.51
CA LEU A 349 -9.17 -2.87 -16.15
C LEU A 349 -9.95 -2.45 -17.39
N VAL A 350 -11.27 -2.36 -17.25
CA VAL A 350 -12.15 -1.83 -18.27
C VAL A 350 -12.83 -0.56 -17.76
N VAL A 351 -12.69 0.53 -18.50
CA VAL A 351 -13.43 1.78 -18.25
C VAL A 351 -14.86 1.57 -18.69
N LEU A 352 -15.80 1.66 -17.76
CA LEU A 352 -17.23 1.55 -18.04
C LEU A 352 -17.80 2.83 -18.60
N ASP A 353 -17.41 3.94 -18.01
CA ASP A 353 -17.78 5.29 -18.44
C ASP A 353 -16.78 6.33 -17.92
N ALA A 354 -16.84 7.50 -18.55
CA ALA A 354 -16.10 8.67 -18.12
C ALA A 354 -16.92 9.92 -18.44
N SER A 355 -16.87 10.89 -17.54
CA SER A 355 -17.59 12.16 -17.69
C SER A 355 -16.81 13.33 -17.14
N VAL A 356 -17.01 14.49 -17.74
CA VAL A 356 -16.46 15.76 -17.25
C VAL A 356 -17.33 16.24 -16.10
N HIS A 357 -16.76 16.31 -14.91
CA HIS A 357 -17.45 16.81 -13.71
C HIS A 357 -17.25 18.30 -13.48
N VAL A 358 -16.07 18.79 -13.79
CA VAL A 358 -15.70 20.24 -13.73
C VAL A 358 -15.03 20.60 -15.03
N GLY A 359 -15.28 21.79 -15.54
CA GLY A 359 -14.72 22.28 -16.81
C GLY A 359 -15.60 21.98 -18.02
N GLN A 360 -15.04 22.14 -19.22
CA GLN A 360 -15.73 21.92 -20.50
C GLN A 360 -14.88 21.06 -21.42
N GLY A 361 -15.49 20.02 -21.99
CA GLY A 361 -14.81 19.10 -22.88
C GLY A 361 -15.52 17.75 -22.95
N THR A 362 -14.82 16.75 -23.44
CA THR A 362 -15.30 15.36 -23.51
C THR A 362 -14.27 14.41 -22.89
N ALA A 363 -14.77 13.29 -22.38
CA ALA A 363 -13.96 12.19 -21.91
C ALA A 363 -14.58 10.87 -22.36
N ALA A 364 -13.75 9.92 -22.77
CA ALA A 364 -14.17 8.58 -23.17
C ALA A 364 -13.12 7.56 -22.74
N GLY A 365 -13.56 6.35 -22.40
CA GLY A 365 -12.68 5.23 -22.08
C GLY A 365 -12.70 4.16 -23.16
N ASP A 366 -11.54 3.55 -23.40
CA ASP A 366 -11.40 2.37 -24.23
C ASP A 366 -10.39 1.41 -23.55
N GLY A 367 -10.88 0.25 -23.14
CA GLY A 367 -10.11 -0.67 -22.31
C GLY A 367 -9.68 0.01 -20.99
N ASN A 368 -8.38 0.11 -20.77
CA ASN A 368 -7.77 0.78 -19.61
C ASN A 368 -7.23 2.19 -19.92
N VAL A 369 -7.55 2.73 -21.09
CA VAL A 369 -7.10 4.06 -21.53
C VAL A 369 -8.26 5.04 -21.47
N LEU A 370 -8.02 6.18 -20.85
CA LEU A 370 -8.94 7.30 -20.82
C LEU A 370 -8.46 8.38 -21.80
N THR A 371 -9.34 8.78 -22.71
CA THR A 371 -9.12 9.89 -23.65
C THR A 371 -9.85 11.13 -23.14
N VAL A 372 -9.15 12.24 -23.05
CA VAL A 372 -9.69 13.53 -22.57
C VAL A 372 -9.43 14.61 -23.61
N THR A 373 -10.48 15.35 -23.99
CA THR A 373 -10.39 16.45 -24.96
C THR A 373 -11.08 17.68 -24.37
N PRO A 374 -10.34 18.65 -23.81
CA PRO A 374 -10.91 19.93 -23.38
C PRO A 374 -11.51 20.67 -24.58
N LYS A 375 -12.57 21.43 -24.35
CA LYS A 375 -13.16 22.28 -25.39
C LYS A 375 -12.17 23.39 -25.79
N ALA A 376 -12.10 23.68 -27.09
CA ALA A 376 -11.33 24.82 -27.58
C ALA A 376 -11.77 26.11 -26.92
N GLY A 377 -10.80 26.94 -26.48
CA GLY A 377 -11.03 28.19 -25.76
C GLY A 377 -11.36 28.04 -24.27
N PHE A 378 -11.48 26.83 -23.75
CA PHE A 378 -11.60 26.57 -22.32
C PHE A 378 -10.20 26.46 -21.69
N HIS A 379 -9.95 27.18 -20.62
CA HIS A 379 -8.73 27.10 -19.84
C HIS A 379 -9.03 27.03 -18.34
N GLY A 380 -8.07 26.53 -17.55
CA GLY A 380 -8.22 26.33 -16.12
C GLY A 380 -8.34 24.86 -15.73
N ASP A 381 -8.94 24.56 -14.58
CA ASP A 381 -9.02 23.20 -14.07
C ASP A 381 -10.22 22.46 -14.66
N MET A 382 -9.97 21.24 -15.13
CA MET A 382 -10.99 20.29 -15.57
C MET A 382 -10.84 19.01 -14.78
N ILE A 383 -11.93 18.46 -14.27
CA ILE A 383 -11.96 17.21 -13.55
C ILE A 383 -12.80 16.20 -14.33
N VAL A 384 -12.18 15.12 -14.69
CA VAL A 384 -12.83 13.95 -15.29
C VAL A 384 -12.99 12.88 -14.23
N VAL A 385 -14.19 12.36 -14.11
CA VAL A 385 -14.52 11.21 -13.26
C VAL A 385 -14.72 10.02 -14.18
N TYR A 386 -14.16 8.88 -13.82
CA TYR A 386 -14.31 7.63 -14.56
C TYR A 386 -14.66 6.48 -13.61
N ARG A 387 -15.33 5.47 -14.15
CA ARG A 387 -15.59 4.21 -13.43
C ARG A 387 -14.89 3.06 -14.13
N VAL A 388 -14.22 2.24 -13.34
CA VAL A 388 -13.52 1.05 -13.83
C VAL A 388 -14.06 -0.20 -13.17
N MET A 389 -13.95 -1.29 -13.88
CA MET A 389 -14.30 -2.63 -13.43
C MET A 389 -13.12 -3.55 -13.67
N ASP A 390 -12.90 -4.48 -12.72
CA ASP A 390 -11.89 -5.52 -12.87
C ASP A 390 -12.38 -6.71 -13.72
N ALA A 391 -11.55 -7.72 -13.89
CA ALA A 391 -11.82 -8.87 -14.74
C ALA A 391 -12.99 -9.76 -14.28
N THR A 392 -13.55 -9.53 -13.10
CA THR A 392 -14.69 -10.33 -12.59
C THR A 392 -16.01 -9.95 -13.24
N ASN A 393 -16.12 -8.79 -13.86
CA ASN A 393 -17.38 -8.21 -14.36
C ASN A 393 -18.48 -8.10 -13.29
N ASP A 394 -18.09 -8.04 -12.01
CA ASP A 394 -19.01 -7.89 -10.89
C ASP A 394 -19.37 -6.41 -10.67
N PRO A 395 -20.65 -6.01 -10.82
CA PRO A 395 -21.07 -4.62 -10.60
C PRO A 395 -20.74 -4.09 -9.20
N ASP A 396 -20.67 -4.97 -8.18
CA ASP A 396 -20.34 -4.59 -6.81
C ASP A 396 -18.85 -4.27 -6.63
N ARG A 397 -18.02 -4.49 -7.66
CA ARG A 397 -16.57 -4.23 -7.66
C ARG A 397 -16.17 -3.03 -8.53
N VAL A 398 -17.14 -2.27 -9.02
CA VAL A 398 -16.90 -1.03 -9.77
C VAL A 398 -16.32 0.04 -8.84
N VAL A 399 -15.22 0.64 -9.27
CA VAL A 399 -14.52 1.69 -8.52
C VAL A 399 -14.46 2.97 -9.36
N GLN A 400 -14.57 4.11 -8.69
CA GLN A 400 -14.48 5.42 -9.28
C GLN A 400 -13.09 6.02 -9.08
N GLY A 401 -12.54 6.65 -10.12
CA GLY A 401 -11.32 7.42 -10.07
C GLY A 401 -11.46 8.80 -10.70
N ARG A 402 -10.42 9.62 -10.62
CA ARG A 402 -10.40 10.98 -11.13
C ARG A 402 -9.15 11.27 -11.92
N VAL A 403 -9.30 12.08 -12.98
CA VAL A 403 -8.20 12.75 -13.68
C VAL A 403 -8.36 14.25 -13.51
N ILE A 404 -7.34 14.89 -12.97
CA ILE A 404 -7.26 16.33 -12.80
C ILE A 404 -6.46 16.88 -13.97
N VAL A 405 -7.11 17.64 -14.81
CA VAL A 405 -6.53 18.18 -16.04
C VAL A 405 -6.32 19.67 -15.87
N LYS A 406 -5.08 20.12 -15.95
CA LYS A 406 -4.76 21.55 -16.10
C LYS A 406 -4.85 21.90 -17.58
N VAL A 407 -5.88 22.64 -17.96
CA VAL A 407 -6.09 23.04 -19.35
C VAL A 407 -5.43 24.40 -19.59
N LEU A 408 -4.56 24.44 -20.58
CA LEU A 408 -3.84 25.64 -20.99
C LEU A 408 -4.41 26.14 -22.32
N ASP A 409 -4.47 27.47 -22.49
CA ASP A 409 -4.71 28.09 -23.78
C ASP A 409 -3.67 29.18 -24.03
N ARG A 410 -3.56 29.60 -25.29
CA ARG A 410 -2.67 30.71 -25.67
C ARG A 410 -3.05 31.97 -24.88
N PRO A 411 -2.09 32.86 -24.56
CA PRO A 411 -2.42 34.11 -23.92
C PRO A 411 -3.36 34.97 -24.77
N ASP A 412 -4.08 35.85 -24.14
CA ASP A 412 -4.76 36.94 -24.86
C ASP A 412 -3.73 37.85 -25.49
N ALA A 413 -4.13 38.60 -26.53
CA ALA A 413 -3.29 39.63 -27.12
C ALA A 413 -3.00 40.74 -26.10
N PRO A 414 -1.74 41.20 -25.95
CA PRO A 414 -1.41 42.34 -25.11
C PRO A 414 -2.22 43.57 -25.50
N GLN A 415 -2.59 44.41 -24.54
CA GLN A 415 -3.41 45.60 -24.77
C GLN A 415 -2.67 46.85 -24.35
N ASN A 416 -3.21 48.02 -24.75
CA ASN A 416 -2.69 49.32 -24.36
C ASN A 416 -1.20 49.48 -24.68
N VAL A 417 -0.80 49.03 -25.89
CA VAL A 417 0.58 49.22 -26.34
C VAL A 417 0.85 50.68 -26.59
N THR A 418 1.86 51.22 -25.93
CA THR A 418 2.33 52.58 -26.07
C THR A 418 3.80 52.59 -26.47
N ALA A 419 4.20 53.60 -27.25
CA ALA A 419 5.59 53.81 -27.61
C ALA A 419 5.93 55.28 -27.43
N THR A 420 7.08 55.55 -26.81
CA THR A 420 7.59 56.90 -26.60
C THR A 420 9.06 56.93 -27.01
N ALA A 421 9.42 57.83 -27.92
CA ALA A 421 10.82 58.00 -28.30
C ALA A 421 11.65 58.47 -27.10
N THR A 422 12.78 57.81 -26.86
CA THR A 422 13.68 58.04 -25.72
C THR A 422 14.99 58.67 -26.13
N GLY A 423 15.31 58.62 -27.43
CA GLY A 423 16.51 59.21 -27.98
C GLY A 423 16.76 58.71 -29.41
N PRO A 424 17.92 59.09 -29.98
CA PRO A 424 18.28 58.69 -31.32
C PRO A 424 18.25 57.12 -31.47
N GLY A 425 17.44 56.68 -32.41
CA GLY A 425 17.31 55.24 -32.68
C GLY A 425 16.68 54.44 -31.56
N SER A 426 16.00 55.08 -30.59
CA SER A 426 15.43 54.36 -29.45
C SER A 426 14.01 54.84 -29.09
N ALA A 427 13.20 53.90 -28.60
CA ALA A 427 11.88 54.14 -28.06
C ALA A 427 11.59 53.15 -26.91
N PHE A 428 10.93 53.66 -25.87
CA PHE A 428 10.40 52.80 -24.82
C PHE A 428 9.00 52.33 -25.22
N VAL A 429 8.83 50.99 -25.28
CA VAL A 429 7.55 50.35 -25.58
C VAL A 429 7.04 49.74 -24.31
N SER A 430 5.78 50.01 -23.94
CA SER A 430 5.11 49.39 -22.80
C SER A 430 3.70 48.95 -23.18
N PHE A 431 3.18 47.99 -22.46
CA PHE A 431 1.88 47.39 -22.71
C PHE A 431 1.30 46.79 -21.43
N GLN A 432 0.02 46.47 -21.45
CA GLN A 432 -0.63 45.77 -20.36
C GLN A 432 -0.43 44.25 -20.52
N GLU A 433 -0.03 43.60 -19.43
CA GLU A 433 0.08 42.16 -19.38
C GLU A 433 -1.29 41.50 -19.65
N PRO A 434 -1.37 40.58 -20.62
CA PRO A 434 -2.63 39.89 -20.94
C PRO A 434 -2.94 38.76 -20.01
N ALA A 435 -4.16 38.21 -20.07
CA ALA A 435 -4.52 36.95 -19.40
C ALA A 435 -3.66 35.79 -19.93
N ALA A 436 -3.11 35.01 -19.01
CA ALA A 436 -2.22 33.89 -19.32
C ALA A 436 -2.95 32.59 -19.70
N ASN A 437 -4.28 32.56 -19.57
CA ASN A 437 -5.20 31.46 -19.95
C ASN A 437 -4.78 30.07 -19.45
N GLY A 438 -4.53 29.98 -18.14
CA GLY A 438 -4.18 28.72 -17.46
C GLY A 438 -2.68 28.41 -17.42
N GLY A 439 -1.88 29.02 -18.32
CA GLY A 439 -0.42 28.92 -18.31
C GLY A 439 0.23 30.02 -17.49
N THR A 440 1.52 30.22 -17.70
CA THR A 440 2.31 31.36 -17.21
C THR A 440 2.90 32.10 -18.43
N ILE A 441 2.83 33.44 -18.45
CA ILE A 441 3.52 34.20 -19.49
C ILE A 441 5.02 33.96 -19.33
N SER A 442 5.65 33.46 -20.40
CA SER A 442 7.10 33.21 -20.45
C SER A 442 7.88 34.39 -21.02
N GLY A 443 7.23 35.24 -21.75
CA GLY A 443 7.82 36.44 -22.36
C GLY A 443 6.94 37.05 -23.41
N TYR A 444 7.48 38.11 -24.07
CA TYR A 444 6.82 38.89 -25.11
C TYR A 444 7.78 39.14 -26.26
N THR A 445 7.23 39.20 -27.47
CA THR A 445 7.94 39.67 -28.66
C THR A 445 7.33 40.97 -29.15
N ILE A 446 8.09 42.05 -29.13
CA ILE A 446 7.72 43.35 -29.68
C ILE A 446 8.22 43.38 -31.11
N ILE A 447 7.38 43.76 -32.07
CA ILE A 447 7.70 43.83 -33.49
C ILE A 447 7.56 45.29 -33.96
N ASP A 448 8.65 45.85 -34.49
CA ASP A 448 8.65 47.16 -35.11
C ASP A 448 8.00 47.13 -36.51
N SER A 449 7.05 48.01 -36.77
CA SER A 449 6.29 48.06 -38.03
C SER A 449 7.13 48.45 -39.24
N VAL A 450 8.24 49.20 -39.02
CA VAL A 450 9.10 49.71 -40.10
C VAL A 450 10.09 48.64 -40.56
N SER A 451 10.80 48.03 -39.60
CA SER A 451 11.85 47.07 -39.93
C SER A 451 11.37 45.60 -39.89
N GLY A 452 10.24 45.32 -39.23
CA GLY A 452 9.78 43.97 -38.96
C GLY A 452 10.65 43.22 -37.94
N LYS A 453 11.61 43.91 -37.31
CA LYS A 453 12.55 43.29 -36.37
C LYS A 453 11.87 42.92 -35.06
N PRO A 454 12.05 41.71 -34.55
CA PRO A 454 11.56 41.31 -33.25
C PRO A 454 12.52 41.71 -32.13
N TYR A 455 11.95 42.11 -30.99
CA TYR A 455 12.65 42.36 -29.72
C TYR A 455 11.97 41.60 -28.61
N ASN A 456 12.71 40.78 -27.87
CA ASN A 456 12.17 39.91 -26.85
C ASN A 456 12.37 40.48 -25.46
N THR A 457 11.35 40.37 -24.61
CA THR A 457 11.39 40.77 -23.20
C THR A 457 10.57 39.84 -22.34
N THR A 458 10.90 39.75 -21.05
CA THR A 458 10.09 39.08 -20.03
C THR A 458 9.24 40.06 -19.22
N ASN A 459 9.43 41.38 -19.43
CA ASN A 459 8.72 42.43 -18.73
C ASN A 459 7.65 43.06 -19.63
N PRO A 460 6.60 43.67 -19.06
CA PRO A 460 5.55 44.35 -19.83
C PRO A 460 5.99 45.69 -20.43
N GLY A 461 7.27 45.83 -20.71
CA GLY A 461 7.86 46.97 -21.42
C GLY A 461 9.37 46.85 -21.51
N MET A 462 9.96 47.44 -22.55
CA MET A 462 11.40 47.55 -22.74
C MET A 462 11.79 48.73 -23.61
N GLU A 463 13.04 49.13 -23.53
CA GLU A 463 13.64 50.05 -24.48
C GLU A 463 14.07 49.28 -25.73
N VAL A 464 13.48 49.67 -26.85
CA VAL A 464 13.80 49.14 -28.18
C VAL A 464 14.85 50.06 -28.81
N THR A 465 15.95 49.48 -29.32
CA THR A 465 17.07 50.22 -29.86
C THR A 465 17.40 49.80 -31.29
N GLY A 466 18.12 50.66 -32.02
CA GLY A 466 18.49 50.43 -33.43
C GLY A 466 17.35 50.69 -34.39
N LEU A 467 16.43 51.57 -34.00
CA LEU A 467 15.36 52.09 -34.86
C LEU A 467 15.90 53.08 -35.88
N GLN A 468 15.20 53.24 -37.00
CA GLN A 468 15.55 54.20 -38.03
C GLN A 468 15.12 55.62 -37.58
N ASN A 469 16.06 56.53 -37.56
CA ASN A 469 15.72 57.90 -37.24
C ASN A 469 15.00 58.63 -38.44
N GLY A 470 14.18 59.60 -38.15
CA GLY A 470 13.44 60.41 -39.12
C GLY A 470 12.17 59.73 -39.63
N VAL A 471 11.69 58.70 -38.98
CA VAL A 471 10.46 57.99 -39.34
C VAL A 471 9.61 57.71 -38.12
N GLU A 472 8.32 57.46 -38.33
CA GLU A 472 7.38 57.04 -37.30
C GLU A 472 7.41 55.50 -37.17
N HIS A 473 7.61 55.05 -35.95
CA HIS A 473 7.58 53.65 -35.60
C HIS A 473 6.32 53.32 -34.81
N SER A 474 5.64 52.25 -35.16
CA SER A 474 4.59 51.66 -34.34
C SER A 474 4.96 50.21 -34.02
N PHE A 475 4.45 49.71 -32.89
CA PHE A 475 4.86 48.43 -32.39
C PHE A 475 3.64 47.54 -32.13
N THR A 476 3.74 46.27 -32.48
CA THR A 476 2.82 45.23 -32.07
C THR A 476 3.53 44.30 -31.10
N VAL A 477 2.78 43.67 -30.19
CA VAL A 477 3.32 42.78 -29.16
C VAL A 477 2.60 41.46 -29.19
N ILE A 478 3.36 40.39 -29.11
CA ILE A 478 2.90 38.99 -28.98
C ILE A 478 3.32 38.49 -27.62
N ALA A 479 2.41 37.91 -26.85
CA ALA A 479 2.71 37.25 -25.59
C ALA A 479 2.89 35.71 -25.81
N HIS A 480 3.73 35.08 -25.01
CA HIS A 480 4.07 33.66 -25.10
C HIS A 480 3.77 32.95 -23.79
N ASN A 481 3.20 31.75 -23.86
CA ASN A 481 3.11 30.82 -22.74
C ASN A 481 3.39 29.37 -23.18
N GLU A 482 3.20 28.39 -22.29
CA GLU A 482 3.41 26.96 -22.59
C GLU A 482 2.46 26.43 -23.70
N ALA A 483 1.31 27.05 -23.91
CA ALA A 483 0.33 26.64 -24.93
C ALA A 483 0.60 27.26 -26.32
N GLY A 484 1.43 28.31 -26.39
CA GLY A 484 1.82 28.96 -27.64
C GLY A 484 1.77 30.47 -27.56
N ASP A 485 1.71 31.10 -28.73
CA ASP A 485 1.74 32.52 -28.93
C ASP A 485 0.34 33.11 -29.00
N SER A 486 0.17 34.31 -28.41
CA SER A 486 -1.06 35.10 -28.58
C SER A 486 -1.22 35.61 -30.01
N ASP A 487 -2.40 36.08 -30.34
CA ASP A 487 -2.55 36.95 -31.48
C ASP A 487 -1.77 38.26 -31.24
N PRO A 488 -1.28 38.92 -32.29
CA PRO A 488 -0.63 40.22 -32.13
C PRO A 488 -1.58 41.27 -31.53
N SER A 489 -1.03 42.17 -30.72
CA SER A 489 -1.77 43.31 -30.21
C SER A 489 -2.21 44.25 -31.34
N ALA A 490 -3.14 45.16 -31.04
CA ALA A 490 -3.26 46.38 -31.85
C ALA A 490 -1.93 47.15 -31.85
N PRO A 491 -1.56 47.79 -32.93
CA PRO A 491 -0.34 48.61 -33.00
C PRO A 491 -0.40 49.77 -32.01
N SER A 492 0.74 50.17 -31.47
CA SER A 492 0.86 51.39 -30.69
C SER A 492 0.54 52.62 -31.53
N ALA A 493 0.23 53.75 -30.88
CA ALA A 493 0.36 55.04 -31.51
C ALA A 493 1.78 55.23 -32.06
N PRO A 494 1.96 55.95 -33.22
CA PRO A 494 3.28 56.20 -33.78
C PRO A 494 4.17 56.98 -32.82
N ALA A 495 5.43 56.54 -32.69
CA ALA A 495 6.50 57.28 -32.01
C ALA A 495 7.51 57.76 -33.06
N TYR A 496 7.69 59.05 -33.13
CA TYR A 496 8.67 59.65 -34.05
C TYR A 496 10.06 59.59 -33.39
N VAL A 497 10.95 58.84 -33.97
CA VAL A 497 12.33 58.66 -33.47
C VAL A 497 13.24 59.47 -34.34
N ASP A 498 14.05 60.31 -33.75
CA ASP A 498 14.93 61.22 -34.53
C ASP A 498 16.28 61.43 -33.84
N ALA A 499 17.23 61.95 -34.60
CA ALA A 499 18.56 62.27 -34.15
C ALA A 499 18.94 63.68 -34.64
N VAL A 500 19.58 64.43 -33.78
CA VAL A 500 20.18 65.67 -34.19
C VAL A 500 21.24 65.47 -35.27
N PRO A 501 21.43 66.36 -36.17
CA PRO A 501 22.51 66.32 -37.18
C PRO A 501 23.90 66.19 -36.52
N ASP A 502 24.84 65.60 -37.24
CA ASP A 502 26.23 65.59 -36.81
C ASP A 502 26.83 66.94 -36.69
N GLN A 503 27.87 67.07 -35.87
CA GLN A 503 28.60 68.35 -35.75
C GLN A 503 29.09 68.80 -37.13
N MET A 504 28.70 70.00 -37.51
CA MET A 504 29.11 70.61 -38.78
C MET A 504 30.59 70.97 -38.78
N ALA A 505 31.19 70.91 -39.94
CA ALA A 505 32.52 71.53 -40.15
C ALA A 505 32.44 73.04 -40.00
N ALA A 506 33.55 73.68 -39.62
CA ALA A 506 33.62 75.10 -39.51
C ALA A 506 33.28 75.76 -40.88
N PRO A 507 32.46 76.77 -40.87
CA PRO A 507 32.13 77.47 -42.10
C PRO A 507 33.36 78.24 -42.70
N THR A 508 33.38 78.39 -43.99
CA THR A 508 34.35 79.27 -44.68
C THR A 508 33.83 80.67 -44.66
N VAL A 509 34.71 81.65 -44.45
CA VAL A 509 34.34 83.03 -44.29
C VAL A 509 35.19 83.91 -45.17
N GLN A 510 34.54 84.78 -45.91
CA GLN A 510 35.20 85.81 -46.73
C GLN A 510 34.75 87.23 -46.28
N GLY A 511 35.67 88.11 -45.98
CA GLY A 511 35.37 89.44 -45.57
C GLY A 511 34.91 90.31 -46.75
N THR A 512 33.94 91.20 -46.50
CA THR A 512 33.46 92.28 -47.43
C THR A 512 33.41 93.58 -46.71
N ASP A 513 33.15 94.67 -47.40
CA ASP A 513 32.98 95.95 -46.75
C ASP A 513 31.76 96.02 -45.85
N GLY A 514 31.98 96.14 -44.54
CA GLY A 514 30.95 96.12 -43.50
C GLY A 514 30.21 94.79 -43.35
N GLY A 515 30.82 93.58 -43.75
CA GLY A 515 30.15 92.31 -43.66
C GLY A 515 31.05 91.10 -43.87
N LEU A 516 30.43 89.92 -43.84
CA LEU A 516 31.06 88.64 -44.09
C LEU A 516 30.18 87.81 -45.03
N ILE A 517 30.77 87.19 -46.03
CA ILE A 517 30.13 86.04 -46.74
C ILE A 517 30.53 84.76 -46.01
N VAL A 518 29.53 84.07 -45.56
CA VAL A 518 29.71 82.80 -44.83
C VAL A 518 29.16 81.66 -45.69
N SER A 519 29.98 80.63 -45.94
CA SER A 519 29.56 79.45 -46.70
C SER A 519 29.88 78.20 -45.90
N TRP A 520 29.06 77.18 -46.04
CA TRP A 520 29.17 75.91 -45.27
C TRP A 520 28.83 74.70 -46.14
N ALA A 521 29.19 73.53 -45.70
CA ALA A 521 28.79 72.28 -46.27
C ALA A 521 27.47 71.79 -45.64
N ASP A 522 26.72 70.97 -46.35
CA ASP A 522 25.51 70.38 -45.81
C ASP A 522 25.81 69.57 -44.50
N ALA A 523 24.92 69.71 -43.54
CA ALA A 523 25.00 68.94 -42.35
C ALA A 523 24.71 67.45 -42.66
N THR A 524 25.51 66.56 -42.11
CA THR A 524 25.21 65.10 -42.15
C THR A 524 24.09 64.80 -41.17
N THR A 525 22.96 64.31 -41.67
CA THR A 525 21.80 63.90 -40.83
C THR A 525 21.77 62.46 -40.58
N ARG A 526 21.37 62.02 -39.38
CA ARG A 526 21.12 60.64 -38.99
C ARG A 526 19.62 60.41 -38.79
N GLY A 527 18.78 61.35 -39.18
CA GLY A 527 17.34 61.35 -39.03
C GLY A 527 16.66 62.28 -40.02
N SER A 528 15.84 63.20 -39.52
CA SER A 528 15.15 64.19 -40.32
C SER A 528 16.13 65.03 -41.11
N ALA A 529 15.66 65.50 -42.27
CA ALA A 529 16.41 66.41 -43.05
C ALA A 529 16.51 67.78 -42.32
N VAL A 530 17.62 68.48 -42.51
CA VAL A 530 17.79 69.84 -41.99
C VAL A 530 16.81 70.75 -42.69
N HIS A 531 16.10 71.55 -41.94
CA HIS A 531 15.17 72.58 -42.45
C HIS A 531 15.78 73.93 -42.51
N THR A 532 16.69 74.23 -41.58
CA THR A 532 17.25 75.59 -41.44
C THR A 532 18.67 75.48 -40.91
N TYR A 533 19.55 76.33 -41.48
CA TYR A 533 20.87 76.63 -40.92
C TYR A 533 20.80 77.99 -40.24
N THR A 534 21.40 78.12 -39.06
CA THR A 534 21.54 79.40 -38.38
C THR A 534 23.03 79.75 -38.25
N VAL A 535 23.43 80.85 -38.88
CA VAL A 535 24.79 81.38 -38.80
C VAL A 535 24.85 82.38 -37.65
N PHE A 536 25.77 82.15 -36.73
CA PHE A 536 26.05 82.98 -35.59
C PHE A 536 27.37 83.73 -35.85
N VAL A 537 27.38 85.09 -35.75
CA VAL A 537 28.58 85.90 -35.84
C VAL A 537 28.68 86.72 -34.56
N ALA A 538 29.67 86.34 -33.71
CA ALA A 538 29.90 87.04 -32.43
C ALA A 538 31.17 87.86 -32.46
N PRO A 539 31.14 89.13 -32.02
CA PRO A 539 32.36 89.94 -31.92
C PRO A 539 33.31 89.30 -30.87
N GLN A 540 34.59 89.15 -31.24
CA GLN A 540 35.59 88.58 -30.33
C GLN A 540 35.86 89.46 -29.10
N ALA A 541 35.66 90.74 -29.22
CA ALA A 541 35.77 91.70 -28.14
C ALA A 541 34.58 91.73 -27.16
N GLY A 542 33.56 90.83 -27.36
CA GLY A 542 32.34 90.78 -26.59
C GLY A 542 31.23 91.65 -27.21
N GLY A 543 29.99 91.20 -27.04
CA GLY A 543 28.80 91.81 -27.61
C GLY A 543 27.75 90.78 -27.98
N GLN A 544 26.55 91.21 -28.34
CA GLN A 544 25.50 90.29 -28.77
C GLN A 544 25.84 89.68 -30.15
N PRO A 545 25.74 88.36 -30.33
CA PRO A 545 25.94 87.72 -31.61
C PRO A 545 24.81 88.07 -32.56
N ILE A 546 25.14 88.23 -33.83
CA ILE A 546 24.16 88.33 -34.93
C ILE A 546 23.84 86.89 -35.32
N ALA A 547 22.55 86.57 -35.34
CA ALA A 547 22.06 85.29 -35.82
C ALA A 547 21.24 85.46 -37.10
N GLN A 548 21.56 84.71 -38.13
CA GLN A 548 20.82 84.75 -39.38
C GLN A 548 20.47 83.36 -39.82
N SER A 549 19.17 83.07 -39.95
CA SER A 549 18.66 81.79 -40.41
C SER A 549 18.53 81.75 -41.92
N VAL A 550 18.91 80.62 -42.51
CA VAL A 550 18.86 80.33 -43.94
C VAL A 550 18.15 79.01 -44.15
N SER A 551 17.18 78.93 -45.04
CA SER A 551 16.52 77.69 -45.38
C SER A 551 17.52 76.69 -45.93
N ALA A 552 17.43 75.40 -45.48
CA ALA A 552 18.27 74.34 -46.03
C ALA A 552 18.03 74.02 -47.52
N THR A 553 16.95 74.58 -48.09
CA THR A 553 16.66 74.55 -49.56
C THR A 553 17.30 75.65 -50.33
N ALA A 554 17.90 76.66 -49.68
CA ALA A 554 18.64 77.75 -50.30
C ALA A 554 20.11 77.33 -50.51
N GLU A 555 20.87 78.20 -51.20
CA GLU A 555 22.32 78.00 -51.30
C GLU A 555 22.96 78.08 -49.90
N ASN A 556 23.92 77.24 -49.62
CA ASN A 556 24.65 77.13 -48.35
C ASN A 556 25.64 78.28 -48.20
N THR A 557 25.12 79.47 -48.40
CA THR A 557 25.87 80.70 -48.25
C THR A 557 24.96 81.86 -47.82
N THR A 558 25.48 82.83 -47.09
CA THR A 558 24.76 84.03 -46.71
C THR A 558 25.72 85.16 -46.46
N THR A 559 25.21 86.35 -46.65
CA THR A 559 25.98 87.56 -46.34
C THR A 559 25.47 88.21 -45.07
N ILE A 560 26.32 88.27 -44.06
CA ILE A 560 26.07 89.04 -42.82
C ILE A 560 26.55 90.42 -42.98
N ARG A 561 25.67 91.43 -42.78
CA ARG A 561 25.97 92.83 -42.94
C ARG A 561 25.90 93.62 -41.60
N GLY A 562 26.45 94.87 -41.58
CA GLY A 562 26.42 95.69 -40.36
C GLY A 562 27.53 95.34 -39.37
N LEU A 563 28.60 94.76 -39.87
CA LEU A 563 29.80 94.47 -39.10
C LEU A 563 30.80 95.62 -39.16
N GLN A 564 31.60 95.75 -38.14
CA GLN A 564 32.60 96.82 -38.06
C GLN A 564 33.90 96.36 -38.76
N ASN A 565 34.38 97.15 -39.73
CA ASN A 565 35.64 96.88 -40.43
C ASN A 565 36.83 96.87 -39.46
N GLY A 566 37.74 95.94 -39.60
CA GLY A 566 38.91 95.82 -38.74
C GLY A 566 38.65 95.08 -37.41
N ALA A 567 37.39 94.68 -37.10
CA ALA A 567 37.07 93.90 -35.94
C ALA A 567 37.16 92.40 -36.24
N SER A 568 37.50 91.62 -35.23
CA SER A 568 37.54 90.15 -35.31
C SER A 568 36.24 89.54 -34.83
N TYR A 569 35.73 88.57 -35.58
CA TYR A 569 34.47 87.89 -35.31
C TYR A 569 34.70 86.38 -35.24
N LEU A 570 33.99 85.72 -34.32
CA LEU A 570 33.87 84.28 -34.28
C LEU A 570 32.59 83.85 -35.02
N VAL A 571 32.73 83.04 -36.03
CA VAL A 571 31.60 82.54 -36.81
C VAL A 571 31.35 81.12 -36.53
N SER A 572 30.12 80.73 -36.20
CA SER A 572 29.69 79.34 -36.01
C SER A 572 28.37 79.11 -36.75
N ILE A 573 28.09 77.89 -37.06
CA ILE A 573 26.87 77.48 -37.73
C ILE A 573 26.21 76.36 -37.00
N GLN A 574 24.89 76.33 -36.95
CA GLN A 574 24.03 75.28 -36.39
C GLN A 574 23.00 74.88 -37.43
N ALA A 575 22.85 73.63 -37.60
CA ALA A 575 21.78 73.00 -38.37
C ALA A 575 20.59 72.65 -37.49
#